data_a79ee33f0e70e2fdbfe232e66a8fdc6b
#
_entry.id   a79ee33f0e70e2fdbfe232e66a8fdc6b
#
_cell.length_a   1.000
_cell.length_b   1.000
_cell.length_c   1.000
_cell.angle_alpha   90.00
_cell.angle_beta   90.00
_cell.angle_gamma   90.00
#
_symmetry.space_group_name_H-M   'P 1'
#
loop_
_entity.id
_entity.type
_entity.pdbx_description
1 polymer ?
#
loop_
_entity_poly.entity_id
_entity_poly.type
_entity_poly.pdbx_seq_one_letter_code
_entity_poly.pdbx_strand_id
1 'polypeptide(L)'
;AVNFSSTGDAADCVGCHTSHTVYRKNDEQSPSYDLNVAGLCSGCHADSVIVGTYFSAPEDSLAAASVALYHETVHGTRITDTGLVVSATCSDCHSPHRTLPGDSLASTLHRDSIATTCGRCHEDVLAKYAGAAHGGRSSGDAGDGHGHETPNCVDCHTAHGIVGAHEPNWFLHTVEECGQCHERLYETYLGTYHGKVTELGGELVAKCSDCHTAHDMRPATDALSSVHPTNVVATCAKCHEDANESFARYYVHGDPMNRAEFPLLFWPWVIVTAYVVGALLLFNVHTGMWLWRNARHAIRERRELRS
;
A
#
# COMPACT_ATOMS: atom_id res chain seq x y z
N ALA A 1 0.25 -1.98 -29.89
CA ALA A 1 1.41 -2.86 -30.01
C ALA A 1 2.46 -2.16 -30.88
N VAL A 2 3.56 -1.75 -30.30
CA VAL A 2 4.70 -1.21 -31.05
C VAL A 2 5.28 -2.35 -31.87
N ASN A 3 5.35 -2.17 -33.19
CA ASN A 3 5.90 -3.20 -34.07
C ASN A 3 7.43 -3.09 -34.08
N PHE A 4 8.10 -3.72 -33.14
CA PHE A 4 9.56 -3.72 -33.01
C PHE A 4 10.30 -4.40 -34.17
N SER A 5 9.59 -5.09 -35.05
CA SER A 5 10.20 -5.88 -36.12
C SER A 5 10.98 -5.07 -37.20
N SER A 6 10.79 -3.75 -37.22
CA SER A 6 11.46 -2.88 -38.19
C SER A 6 12.75 -2.22 -37.71
N THR A 7 13.02 -2.24 -36.38
CA THR A 7 14.17 -1.52 -35.78
C THR A 7 15.31 -2.43 -35.36
N GLY A 8 15.14 -3.74 -35.36
CA GLY A 8 16.16 -4.70 -34.92
C GLY A 8 16.29 -4.83 -33.40
N ASP A 9 15.53 -4.05 -32.61
CA ASP A 9 15.63 -3.99 -31.16
C ASP A 9 14.62 -4.92 -30.47
N ALA A 10 13.75 -5.59 -31.22
CA ALA A 10 12.84 -6.58 -30.67
C ALA A 10 13.61 -7.84 -30.27
N ALA A 11 13.37 -8.30 -29.03
CA ALA A 11 13.88 -9.59 -28.59
C ALA A 11 13.32 -10.70 -29.48
N ASP A 12 14.20 -11.42 -30.13
CA ASP A 12 13.90 -12.64 -30.89
C ASP A 12 14.29 -13.90 -30.11
N CYS A 13 14.10 -15.06 -30.72
CA CYS A 13 14.45 -16.33 -30.06
C CYS A 13 15.92 -16.37 -29.65
N VAL A 14 16.82 -15.83 -30.48
CA VAL A 14 18.26 -15.85 -30.27
C VAL A 14 18.68 -14.92 -29.14
N GLY A 15 18.01 -13.79 -28.99
CA GLY A 15 18.26 -12.83 -27.92
C GLY A 15 18.06 -13.45 -26.51
N CYS A 16 17.13 -14.42 -26.40
CA CYS A 16 16.87 -15.11 -25.13
C CYS A 16 17.54 -16.48 -25.03
N HIS A 17 17.72 -17.20 -26.13
CA HIS A 17 18.17 -18.60 -26.14
C HIS A 17 19.56 -18.83 -26.73
N THR A 18 20.21 -17.80 -27.25
CA THR A 18 21.43 -17.87 -28.02
C THR A 18 21.27 -18.62 -29.38
N SER A 19 22.24 -18.52 -30.30
CA SER A 19 22.08 -19.06 -31.66
C SER A 19 22.71 -20.44 -31.86
N HIS A 20 23.89 -20.68 -31.32
CA HIS A 20 24.69 -21.87 -31.59
C HIS A 20 24.71 -22.90 -30.48
N THR A 21 24.44 -22.48 -29.23
CA THR A 21 24.43 -23.34 -28.07
C THR A 21 23.18 -23.06 -27.26
N VAL A 22 22.07 -23.67 -27.67
CA VAL A 22 20.79 -23.53 -26.97
C VAL A 22 20.74 -24.51 -25.81
N TYR A 23 20.83 -23.99 -24.60
CA TYR A 23 20.72 -24.76 -23.37
C TYR A 23 19.26 -24.93 -22.97
N ARG A 24 18.98 -25.99 -22.22
CA ARG A 24 17.65 -26.18 -21.59
C ARG A 24 17.47 -25.18 -20.46
N LYS A 25 16.21 -24.81 -20.13
CA LYS A 25 15.90 -23.88 -19.04
C LYS A 25 16.53 -24.28 -17.69
N ASN A 26 16.64 -25.57 -17.41
CA ASN A 26 17.22 -26.10 -16.16
C ASN A 26 18.75 -26.24 -16.17
N ASP A 27 19.43 -25.79 -17.21
CA ASP A 27 20.89 -25.76 -17.29
C ASP A 27 21.39 -24.39 -16.80
N GLU A 28 22.29 -24.37 -15.84
CA GLU A 28 22.84 -23.14 -15.27
C GLU A 28 23.55 -22.23 -16.30
N GLN A 29 23.98 -22.79 -17.43
CA GLN A 29 24.56 -22.04 -18.54
C GLN A 29 23.51 -21.39 -19.44
N SER A 30 22.24 -21.75 -19.29
CA SER A 30 21.15 -21.16 -20.06
C SER A 30 20.92 -19.69 -19.66
N PRO A 31 20.84 -18.73 -20.62
CA PRO A 31 20.38 -17.40 -20.29
C PRO A 31 18.98 -17.36 -19.67
N SER A 32 18.15 -18.33 -19.98
CA SER A 32 16.79 -18.48 -19.44
C SER A 32 16.72 -19.32 -18.16
N TYR A 33 17.85 -19.72 -17.57
CA TYR A 33 17.91 -20.30 -16.23
C TYR A 33 17.46 -19.29 -15.18
N ASP A 34 16.74 -19.73 -14.15
CA ASP A 34 16.05 -18.81 -13.23
C ASP A 34 16.98 -17.79 -12.56
N LEU A 35 18.22 -18.15 -12.23
CA LEU A 35 19.21 -17.20 -11.71
C LEU A 35 19.71 -16.18 -12.75
N ASN A 36 19.56 -16.47 -14.04
CA ASN A 36 20.06 -15.62 -15.12
C ASN A 36 18.98 -14.72 -15.74
N VAL A 37 17.69 -15.03 -15.52
CA VAL A 37 16.55 -14.35 -16.17
C VAL A 37 16.55 -12.84 -15.91
N ALA A 38 16.81 -12.40 -14.67
CA ALA A 38 16.82 -10.97 -14.35
C ALA A 38 17.93 -10.26 -15.14
N GLY A 39 19.13 -10.85 -15.21
CA GLY A 39 20.24 -10.33 -16.02
C GLY A 39 19.93 -10.31 -17.52
N LEU A 40 19.28 -11.33 -18.04
CA LEU A 40 18.82 -11.39 -19.42
C LEU A 40 17.84 -10.26 -19.76
N CYS A 41 16.82 -10.04 -18.94
CA CYS A 41 15.84 -8.99 -19.15
C CYS A 41 16.46 -7.59 -18.99
N SER A 42 17.40 -7.42 -18.06
CA SER A 42 18.07 -6.15 -17.81
C SER A 42 18.87 -5.65 -19.02
N GLY A 43 19.34 -6.55 -19.87
CA GLY A 43 20.08 -6.19 -21.09
C GLY A 43 19.33 -5.20 -22.00
N CYS A 44 18.00 -5.21 -21.95
CA CYS A 44 17.16 -4.24 -22.66
C CYS A 44 16.43 -3.29 -21.67
N HIS A 45 15.86 -3.82 -20.60
CA HIS A 45 15.03 -3.05 -19.68
C HIS A 45 15.82 -2.14 -18.72
N ALA A 46 17.13 -2.26 -18.60
CA ALA A 46 18.00 -1.32 -17.92
C ALA A 46 18.85 -0.47 -18.87
N ASP A 47 18.79 -0.68 -20.17
CA ASP A 47 19.49 0.13 -21.16
C ASP A 47 18.74 1.45 -21.37
N SER A 48 19.39 2.56 -20.97
CA SER A 48 18.80 3.90 -21.04
C SER A 48 18.50 4.37 -22.47
N VAL A 49 19.22 3.85 -23.47
CA VAL A 49 19.00 4.21 -24.88
C VAL A 49 17.76 3.50 -25.40
N ILE A 50 17.64 2.20 -25.15
CA ILE A 50 16.47 1.40 -25.52
C ILE A 50 15.23 1.92 -24.80
N VAL A 51 15.31 2.08 -23.49
CA VAL A 51 14.20 2.60 -22.67
C VAL A 51 13.79 3.99 -23.13
N GLY A 52 14.74 4.93 -23.32
CA GLY A 52 14.44 6.29 -23.75
C GLY A 52 13.91 6.39 -25.18
N THR A 53 14.14 5.35 -26.02
CA THR A 53 13.59 5.29 -27.38
C THR A 53 12.14 4.84 -27.42
N TYR A 54 11.76 3.88 -26.57
CA TYR A 54 10.47 3.20 -26.65
C TYR A 54 9.50 3.57 -25.53
N PHE A 55 9.98 4.15 -24.44
CA PHE A 55 9.22 4.54 -23.28
C PHE A 55 9.35 6.06 -23.08
N SER A 56 8.43 6.81 -23.64
CA SER A 56 8.53 8.29 -23.70
C SER A 56 7.76 9.01 -22.59
N ALA A 57 6.91 8.33 -21.85
CA ALA A 57 6.07 8.92 -20.81
C ALA A 57 6.68 8.74 -19.40
N PRO A 58 6.39 9.64 -18.43
CA PRO A 58 6.86 9.51 -17.06
C PRO A 58 6.43 8.18 -16.38
N GLU A 59 5.25 7.67 -16.71
CA GLU A 59 4.74 6.37 -16.31
C GLU A 59 5.58 5.21 -16.87
N ASP A 60 6.21 5.39 -18.01
CA ASP A 60 7.09 4.40 -18.64
C ASP A 60 8.47 4.33 -17.97
N SER A 61 8.85 5.32 -17.17
CA SER A 61 10.08 5.29 -16.36
C SER A 61 10.11 4.12 -15.35
N LEU A 62 8.94 3.59 -14.99
CA LEU A 62 8.81 2.37 -14.21
C LEU A 62 9.40 1.15 -14.95
N ALA A 63 9.37 1.12 -16.28
CA ALA A 63 9.97 0.03 -17.04
C ALA A 63 11.50 -0.01 -16.88
N ALA A 64 12.17 1.16 -16.82
CA ALA A 64 13.61 1.26 -16.57
C ALA A 64 13.97 0.90 -15.12
N ALA A 65 13.12 1.28 -14.17
CA ALA A 65 13.33 1.01 -12.76
C ALA A 65 12.95 -0.42 -12.37
N SER A 66 12.09 -1.10 -13.14
CA SER A 66 11.49 -2.39 -12.77
C SER A 66 12.50 -3.48 -12.46
N VAL A 67 13.62 -3.55 -13.19
CA VAL A 67 14.67 -4.53 -12.94
C VAL A 67 15.43 -4.21 -11.64
N ALA A 68 15.75 -2.94 -11.41
CA ALA A 68 16.41 -2.53 -10.16
C ALA A 68 15.50 -2.79 -8.96
N LEU A 69 14.23 -2.38 -9.05
CA LEU A 69 13.22 -2.63 -8.02
C LEU A 69 13.03 -4.12 -7.76
N TYR A 70 12.98 -4.95 -8.83
CA TYR A 70 12.84 -6.40 -8.66
C TYR A 70 13.97 -6.99 -7.83
N HIS A 71 15.22 -6.55 -7.99
CA HIS A 71 16.36 -7.04 -7.19
C HIS A 71 16.21 -6.71 -5.69
N GLU A 72 15.45 -5.69 -5.34
CA GLU A 72 15.15 -5.31 -3.94
C GLU A 72 13.91 -6.04 -3.39
N THR A 73 13.15 -6.74 -4.24
CA THR A 73 11.95 -7.49 -3.81
C THR A 73 12.29 -8.74 -3.02
N VAL A 74 11.30 -9.26 -2.27
CA VAL A 74 11.41 -10.57 -1.63
C VAL A 74 11.69 -11.69 -2.63
N HIS A 75 11.20 -11.60 -3.87
CA HIS A 75 11.48 -12.58 -4.92
C HIS A 75 12.91 -12.47 -5.44
N GLY A 76 13.37 -11.25 -5.76
CA GLY A 76 14.71 -11.00 -6.26
C GLY A 76 15.80 -11.33 -5.24
N THR A 77 15.67 -10.86 -4.01
CA THR A 77 16.64 -11.13 -2.93
C THR A 77 16.75 -12.62 -2.61
N ARG A 78 15.65 -13.38 -2.68
CA ARG A 78 15.72 -14.83 -2.49
C ARG A 78 16.52 -15.53 -3.59
N ILE A 79 16.44 -15.04 -4.83
CA ILE A 79 17.25 -15.56 -5.93
C ILE A 79 18.72 -15.16 -5.75
N THR A 80 19.01 -13.87 -5.55
CA THR A 80 20.38 -13.36 -5.49
C THR A 80 21.14 -13.80 -4.25
N ASP A 81 20.51 -13.76 -3.10
CA ASP A 81 21.19 -13.95 -1.82
C ASP A 81 21.22 -15.40 -1.37
N THR A 82 20.21 -16.18 -1.76
CA THR A 82 20.08 -17.58 -1.32
C THR A 82 20.14 -18.62 -2.45
N GLY A 83 20.13 -18.18 -3.71
CA GLY A 83 20.07 -19.08 -4.87
C GLY A 83 18.76 -19.88 -4.99
N LEU A 84 17.65 -19.34 -4.42
CA LEU A 84 16.36 -20.04 -4.40
C LEU A 84 15.68 -20.00 -5.77
N VAL A 85 15.95 -21.00 -6.61
CA VAL A 85 15.46 -21.12 -8.00
C VAL A 85 13.94 -21.28 -8.14
N VAL A 86 13.22 -21.50 -7.05
CA VAL A 86 11.74 -21.55 -7.04
C VAL A 86 11.12 -20.19 -6.75
N SER A 87 11.91 -19.17 -6.48
CA SER A 87 11.41 -17.79 -6.33
C SER A 87 11.00 -17.25 -7.69
N ALA A 88 9.93 -16.44 -7.71
CA ALA A 88 9.39 -15.92 -8.96
C ALA A 88 10.39 -15.00 -9.69
N THR A 89 10.57 -15.23 -10.97
CA THR A 89 11.38 -14.43 -11.90
C THR A 89 10.49 -13.57 -12.79
N CYS A 90 11.11 -12.71 -13.60
CA CYS A 90 10.38 -11.91 -14.60
C CYS A 90 9.49 -12.80 -15.50
N SER A 91 9.99 -13.99 -15.90
CA SER A 91 9.30 -14.92 -16.79
C SER A 91 8.07 -15.60 -16.15
N ASP A 92 8.01 -15.67 -14.83
CA ASP A 92 6.89 -16.30 -14.13
C ASP A 92 5.65 -15.39 -14.09
N CYS A 93 5.88 -14.09 -14.08
CA CYS A 93 4.84 -13.09 -14.15
C CYS A 93 4.50 -12.71 -15.59
N HIS A 94 5.51 -12.44 -16.43
CA HIS A 94 5.36 -11.87 -17.77
C HIS A 94 5.16 -12.86 -18.92
N SER A 95 5.18 -14.18 -18.66
CA SER A 95 5.00 -15.22 -19.69
C SER A 95 5.97 -15.06 -20.89
N PRO A 96 7.17 -15.62 -20.84
CA PRO A 96 8.31 -15.24 -21.72
C PRO A 96 8.03 -15.41 -23.22
N HIS A 97 7.19 -16.38 -23.61
CA HIS A 97 6.83 -16.61 -25.03
C HIS A 97 5.55 -15.87 -25.45
N ARG A 98 4.93 -15.10 -24.55
CA ARG A 98 3.73 -14.33 -24.80
C ARG A 98 3.67 -13.10 -23.86
N THR A 99 4.74 -12.33 -23.86
CA THR A 99 4.78 -11.08 -23.10
C THR A 99 3.87 -10.07 -23.78
N LEU A 100 2.73 -9.80 -23.16
CA LEU A 100 1.71 -8.86 -23.62
C LEU A 100 1.62 -7.67 -22.68
N PRO A 101 1.23 -6.48 -23.20
CA PRO A 101 0.92 -5.34 -22.35
C PRO A 101 -0.16 -5.68 -21.30
N GLY A 102 -0.09 -5.03 -20.12
CA GLY A 102 -1.01 -5.33 -19.00
C GLY A 102 -2.49 -5.02 -19.31
N ASP A 103 -2.77 -4.15 -20.26
CA ASP A 103 -4.13 -3.82 -20.73
C ASP A 103 -4.73 -4.88 -21.69
N SER A 104 -3.91 -5.81 -22.17
CA SER A 104 -4.38 -6.91 -23.01
C SER A 104 -5.09 -7.98 -22.18
N LEU A 105 -6.35 -8.31 -22.49
CA LEU A 105 -7.13 -9.38 -21.85
C LEU A 105 -6.44 -10.75 -21.86
N ALA A 106 -5.51 -10.96 -22.78
CA ALA A 106 -4.75 -12.20 -22.90
C ALA A 106 -3.43 -12.17 -22.13
N SER A 107 -3.09 -11.06 -21.48
CA SER A 107 -1.91 -10.91 -20.64
C SER A 107 -2.10 -11.62 -19.30
N THR A 108 -1.04 -12.27 -18.81
CA THR A 108 -0.99 -12.75 -17.43
C THR A 108 -0.97 -11.63 -16.39
N LEU A 109 -0.69 -10.41 -16.85
CA LEU A 109 -0.67 -9.19 -16.05
C LEU A 109 -1.92 -8.32 -16.25
N HIS A 110 -2.90 -8.80 -17.05
CA HIS A 110 -4.20 -8.13 -17.10
C HIS A 110 -4.82 -8.16 -15.70
N ARG A 111 -5.49 -7.07 -15.32
CA ARG A 111 -6.05 -6.89 -13.98
C ARG A 111 -6.81 -8.12 -13.48
N ASP A 112 -7.64 -8.72 -14.32
CA ASP A 112 -8.41 -9.94 -14.00
C ASP A 112 -7.54 -11.20 -13.88
N SER A 113 -6.33 -11.20 -14.39
CA SER A 113 -5.42 -12.35 -14.42
C SER A 113 -4.38 -12.33 -13.29
N ILE A 114 -4.12 -11.15 -12.68
CA ILE A 114 -3.06 -10.97 -11.68
C ILE A 114 -3.22 -11.93 -10.51
N ALA A 115 -4.43 -12.04 -9.93
CA ALA A 115 -4.67 -12.94 -8.80
C ALA A 115 -4.35 -14.40 -9.16
N THR A 116 -4.75 -14.85 -10.34
CA THR A 116 -4.43 -16.21 -10.83
C THR A 116 -2.94 -16.38 -11.10
N THR A 117 -2.26 -15.35 -11.59
CA THR A 117 -0.82 -15.37 -11.85
C THR A 117 -0.03 -15.52 -10.55
N CYS A 118 -0.34 -14.74 -9.53
CA CYS A 118 0.26 -14.87 -8.19
C CYS A 118 -0.10 -16.21 -7.54
N GLY A 119 -1.35 -16.61 -7.68
CA GLY A 119 -1.92 -17.83 -7.09
C GLY A 119 -1.30 -19.12 -7.59
N ARG A 120 -0.55 -19.11 -8.70
CA ARG A 120 0.21 -20.30 -9.15
C ARG A 120 1.22 -20.81 -8.12
N CYS A 121 1.74 -19.90 -7.30
CA CYS A 121 2.66 -20.22 -6.21
C CYS A 121 2.02 -19.93 -4.84
N HIS A 122 1.14 -18.93 -4.75
CA HIS A 122 0.46 -18.49 -3.53
C HIS A 122 -0.99 -19.02 -3.47
N GLU A 123 -1.16 -20.35 -3.64
CA GLU A 123 -2.46 -21.01 -3.77
C GLU A 123 -3.36 -20.79 -2.55
N ASP A 124 -2.84 -20.94 -1.34
CA ASP A 124 -3.59 -20.71 -0.09
C ASP A 124 -4.07 -19.26 0.06
N VAL A 125 -3.25 -18.33 -0.40
CA VAL A 125 -3.58 -16.90 -0.37
C VAL A 125 -4.67 -16.59 -1.39
N LEU A 126 -4.54 -17.15 -2.61
CA LEU A 126 -5.56 -17.02 -3.63
C LEU A 126 -6.92 -17.57 -3.16
N ALA A 127 -6.93 -18.73 -2.50
CA ALA A 127 -8.16 -19.33 -1.99
C ALA A 127 -8.86 -18.44 -0.95
N LYS A 128 -8.10 -17.80 -0.05
CA LYS A 128 -8.63 -16.83 0.92
C LYS A 128 -9.16 -15.57 0.24
N TYR A 129 -8.36 -14.99 -0.66
CA TYR A 129 -8.72 -13.80 -1.41
C TYR A 129 -9.99 -14.01 -2.24
N ALA A 130 -10.12 -15.13 -2.94
CA ALA A 130 -11.28 -15.42 -3.77
C ALA A 130 -12.61 -15.49 -2.99
N GLY A 131 -12.56 -15.83 -1.69
CA GLY A 131 -13.73 -15.81 -0.79
C GLY A 131 -13.96 -14.48 -0.07
N ALA A 132 -13.05 -13.52 -0.23
CA ALA A 132 -13.07 -12.25 0.47
C ALA A 132 -13.89 -11.17 -0.24
N ALA A 133 -14.14 -10.05 0.43
CA ALA A 133 -14.87 -8.90 -0.13
C ALA A 133 -14.19 -8.31 -1.38
N HIS A 134 -12.87 -8.39 -1.47
CA HIS A 134 -12.08 -7.89 -2.58
C HIS A 134 -11.98 -8.89 -3.75
N GLY A 135 -11.95 -10.19 -3.47
CA GLY A 135 -11.72 -11.22 -4.49
C GLY A 135 -12.97 -11.82 -5.15
N GLY A 136 -14.13 -11.67 -4.53
CA GLY A 136 -15.39 -12.28 -5.00
C GLY A 136 -16.08 -11.56 -6.16
N ARG A 137 -15.46 -10.54 -6.76
CA ARG A 137 -16.08 -9.68 -7.77
C ARG A 137 -15.23 -9.64 -9.03
N SER A 138 -15.88 -9.74 -10.19
CA SER A 138 -15.25 -9.43 -11.47
C SER A 138 -15.10 -7.91 -11.64
N SER A 139 -14.11 -7.46 -12.38
CA SER A 139 -13.83 -6.05 -12.70
C SER A 139 -14.99 -5.27 -13.35
N GLY A 140 -16.12 -5.90 -13.57
CA GLY A 140 -17.35 -5.27 -14.08
C GLY A 140 -18.44 -5.03 -13.02
N ASP A 141 -18.29 -5.56 -11.80
CA ASP A 141 -19.24 -5.39 -10.71
C ASP A 141 -18.87 -4.18 -9.83
N ALA A 142 -19.10 -2.98 -10.32
CA ALA A 142 -19.04 -1.73 -9.55
C ALA A 142 -20.16 -1.69 -8.48
N GLY A 143 -20.06 -2.60 -7.48
CA GLY A 143 -21.15 -2.83 -6.54
C GLY A 143 -21.22 -1.87 -5.35
N ASP A 144 -20.31 -0.90 -5.25
CA ASP A 144 -20.32 0.13 -4.20
C ASP A 144 -20.88 1.49 -4.68
N GLY A 145 -21.25 1.58 -5.95
CA GLY A 145 -21.76 2.82 -6.55
C GLY A 145 -20.69 3.91 -6.78
N HIS A 146 -19.44 3.65 -6.45
CA HIS A 146 -18.33 4.61 -6.57
C HIS A 146 -17.45 4.37 -7.80
N GLY A 147 -17.72 3.34 -8.61
CA GLY A 147 -17.02 3.07 -9.88
C GLY A 147 -15.56 2.58 -9.70
N HIS A 148 -15.14 2.22 -8.48
CA HIS A 148 -13.81 1.69 -8.24
C HIS A 148 -13.73 0.22 -8.62
N GLU A 149 -12.67 -0.14 -9.34
CA GLU A 149 -12.35 -1.54 -9.62
C GLU A 149 -11.95 -2.23 -8.30
N THR A 150 -12.30 -3.52 -8.17
CA THR A 150 -11.89 -4.31 -7.00
C THR A 150 -10.37 -4.44 -6.97
N PRO A 151 -9.73 -4.18 -5.80
CA PRO A 151 -8.28 -4.30 -5.69
C PRO A 151 -7.82 -5.73 -5.88
N ASN A 152 -6.69 -5.90 -6.55
CA ASN A 152 -6.01 -7.17 -6.72
C ASN A 152 -4.68 -7.20 -5.95
N CYS A 153 -3.86 -8.23 -6.15
CA CYS A 153 -2.63 -8.40 -5.38
C CYS A 153 -1.66 -7.22 -5.49
N VAL A 154 -1.51 -6.62 -6.68
CA VAL A 154 -0.54 -5.53 -6.89
C VAL A 154 -1.02 -4.17 -6.40
N ASP A 155 -2.31 -4.01 -6.15
CA ASP A 155 -2.86 -2.77 -5.56
C ASP A 155 -2.44 -2.62 -4.09
N CYS A 156 -2.10 -3.75 -3.41
CA CYS A 156 -1.60 -3.76 -2.03
C CYS A 156 -0.11 -4.07 -1.95
N HIS A 157 0.41 -4.96 -2.81
CA HIS A 157 1.78 -5.46 -2.74
C HIS A 157 2.73 -4.81 -3.73
N THR A 158 2.23 -3.91 -4.59
CA THR A 158 2.94 -3.37 -5.75
C THR A 158 3.33 -4.45 -6.76
N ALA A 159 3.93 -4.08 -7.90
CA ALA A 159 4.31 -5.04 -8.94
C ALA A 159 5.80 -5.39 -8.88
N HIS A 160 6.67 -4.37 -8.95
CA HIS A 160 8.12 -4.55 -9.01
C HIS A 160 8.83 -4.13 -7.73
N GLY A 161 8.09 -3.72 -6.69
CA GLY A 161 8.62 -3.34 -5.39
C GLY A 161 8.04 -4.20 -4.25
N ILE A 162 7.79 -5.50 -4.48
CA ILE A 162 7.17 -6.40 -3.51
C ILE A 162 8.12 -6.62 -2.34
N VAL A 163 7.83 -6.01 -1.19
CA VAL A 163 8.60 -6.20 0.04
C VAL A 163 8.03 -7.35 0.88
N GLY A 164 8.88 -7.93 1.72
CA GLY A 164 8.45 -8.99 2.63
C GLY A 164 7.50 -8.46 3.71
N ALA A 165 6.48 -9.23 4.07
CA ALA A 165 5.51 -8.86 5.10
C ALA A 165 6.14 -8.72 6.52
N HIS A 166 7.41 -9.02 6.68
CA HIS A 166 8.17 -8.87 7.93
C HIS A 166 9.10 -7.65 7.91
N GLU A 167 9.13 -6.91 6.79
CA GLU A 167 9.93 -5.68 6.72
C GLU A 167 9.33 -4.59 7.61
N PRO A 168 10.15 -3.83 8.36
CA PRO A 168 9.68 -2.88 9.36
C PRO A 168 8.65 -1.87 8.85
N ASN A 169 8.81 -1.38 7.63
CA ASN A 169 7.92 -0.37 7.04
C ASN A 169 6.72 -0.95 6.30
N TRP A 170 6.63 -2.27 6.11
CA TRP A 170 5.54 -2.92 5.39
C TRP A 170 4.16 -2.51 5.91
N PHE A 171 3.99 -2.58 7.23
CA PHE A 171 2.70 -2.31 7.85
C PHE A 171 2.26 -0.84 7.75
N LEU A 172 3.20 0.10 7.75
CA LEU A 172 2.89 1.52 7.57
C LEU A 172 2.40 1.76 6.15
N HIS A 173 3.11 1.23 5.17
CA HIS A 173 2.75 1.31 3.77
C HIS A 173 1.37 0.69 3.49
N THR A 174 1.08 -0.49 4.05
CA THR A 174 -0.22 -1.16 3.88
C THR A 174 -1.40 -0.33 4.40
N VAL A 175 -1.22 0.43 5.48
CA VAL A 175 -2.29 1.33 6.00
C VAL A 175 -2.59 2.45 5.01
N GLU A 176 -1.57 3.03 4.38
CA GLU A 176 -1.73 4.06 3.35
C GLU A 176 -2.42 3.49 2.10
N GLU A 177 -2.05 2.28 1.66
CA GLU A 177 -2.69 1.60 0.53
C GLU A 177 -4.19 1.37 0.76
N CYS A 178 -4.59 0.96 1.96
CA CYS A 178 -6.01 0.88 2.31
C CYS A 178 -6.71 2.24 2.18
N GLY A 179 -6.03 3.31 2.59
CA GLY A 179 -6.52 4.69 2.56
C GLY A 179 -6.79 5.22 1.16
N GLN A 180 -6.12 4.72 0.12
CA GLN A 180 -6.33 5.17 -1.25
C GLN A 180 -7.77 4.94 -1.75
N CYS A 181 -8.43 3.88 -1.28
CA CYS A 181 -9.82 3.56 -1.62
C CYS A 181 -10.76 3.82 -0.43
N HIS A 182 -10.30 3.63 0.79
CA HIS A 182 -11.08 3.77 2.02
C HIS A 182 -10.73 5.06 2.79
N GLU A 183 -10.66 6.21 2.11
CA GLU A 183 -10.20 7.50 2.63
C GLU A 183 -10.86 7.86 3.98
N ARG A 184 -12.20 7.84 4.07
CA ARG A 184 -12.92 8.16 5.32
C ARG A 184 -12.60 7.21 6.46
N LEU A 185 -12.42 5.92 6.19
CA LEU A 185 -12.08 4.93 7.20
C LEU A 185 -10.63 5.08 7.65
N TYR A 186 -9.75 5.43 6.73
CA TYR A 186 -8.36 5.78 7.01
C TYR A 186 -8.27 7.01 7.92
N GLU A 187 -8.96 8.12 7.58
CA GLU A 187 -8.97 9.33 8.41
C GLU A 187 -9.50 9.07 9.82
N THR A 188 -10.61 8.33 9.94
CA THR A 188 -11.18 7.99 11.26
C THR A 188 -10.27 7.06 12.05
N TYR A 189 -9.58 6.12 11.40
CA TYR A 189 -8.55 5.28 12.02
C TYR A 189 -7.39 6.13 12.55
N LEU A 190 -6.86 7.07 11.76
CA LEU A 190 -5.81 7.99 12.21
C LEU A 190 -6.24 8.87 13.40
N GLY A 191 -7.54 9.08 13.57
CA GLY A 191 -8.11 9.73 14.77
C GLY A 191 -8.07 8.90 16.05
N THR A 192 -7.80 7.59 15.96
CA THR A 192 -7.73 6.68 17.10
C THR A 192 -6.35 6.65 17.75
N TYR A 193 -6.24 6.03 18.95
CA TYR A 193 -4.94 5.77 19.57
C TYR A 193 -4.04 4.90 18.66
N HIS A 194 -4.60 3.83 18.08
CA HIS A 194 -3.87 2.95 17.16
C HIS A 194 -3.31 3.73 15.97
N GLY A 195 -4.14 4.56 15.33
CA GLY A 195 -3.74 5.38 14.20
C GLY A 195 -2.68 6.40 14.57
N LYS A 196 -2.80 7.09 15.72
CA LYS A 196 -1.79 8.05 16.17
C LYS A 196 -0.43 7.42 16.42
N VAL A 197 -0.40 6.22 17.01
CA VAL A 197 0.86 5.50 17.20
C VAL A 197 1.42 5.02 15.86
N THR A 198 0.57 4.62 14.92
CA THR A 198 0.97 4.27 13.54
C THR A 198 1.59 5.46 12.82
N GLU A 199 0.97 6.66 12.85
CA GLU A 199 1.54 7.89 12.28
C GLU A 199 2.92 8.25 12.84
N LEU A 200 3.18 7.88 14.09
CA LEU A 200 4.48 8.08 14.74
C LEU A 200 5.49 6.96 14.46
N GLY A 201 5.18 6.02 13.57
CA GLY A 201 6.05 4.92 13.21
C GLY A 201 6.01 3.73 14.18
N GLY A 202 4.97 3.63 15.02
CA GLY A 202 4.80 2.50 15.94
C GLY A 202 4.49 1.20 15.23
N GLU A 203 5.36 0.20 15.40
CA GLU A 203 5.21 -1.11 14.76
C GLU A 203 4.24 -2.03 15.52
N LEU A 204 4.30 -2.00 16.85
CA LEU A 204 3.53 -2.88 17.74
C LEU A 204 2.14 -2.30 18.08
N VAL A 205 1.41 -1.85 17.07
CA VAL A 205 0.06 -1.30 17.23
C VAL A 205 -0.84 -1.87 16.15
N ALA A 206 -2.12 -2.10 16.48
CA ALA A 206 -3.09 -2.68 15.56
C ALA A 206 -3.32 -1.77 14.34
N LYS A 207 -3.19 -2.33 13.16
CA LYS A 207 -3.41 -1.73 11.86
C LYS A 207 -4.69 -2.31 11.23
N CYS A 208 -5.06 -1.85 10.04
CA CYS A 208 -6.29 -2.27 9.37
C CYS A 208 -6.41 -3.80 9.29
N SER A 209 -5.33 -4.49 8.85
CA SER A 209 -5.29 -5.95 8.67
C SER A 209 -5.31 -6.74 9.98
N ASP A 210 -4.92 -6.16 11.12
CA ASP A 210 -4.96 -6.86 12.42
C ASP A 210 -6.39 -7.06 12.92
N CYS A 211 -7.29 -6.13 12.55
CA CYS A 211 -8.70 -6.23 12.85
C CYS A 211 -9.48 -6.91 11.71
N HIS A 212 -9.25 -6.51 10.46
CA HIS A 212 -10.01 -6.93 9.29
C HIS A 212 -9.47 -8.15 8.57
N THR A 213 -8.34 -8.73 9.04
CA THR A 213 -7.53 -9.71 8.29
C THR A 213 -6.91 -9.13 7.01
N ALA A 214 -5.97 -9.86 6.37
CA ALA A 214 -5.31 -9.36 5.16
C ALA A 214 -5.98 -9.89 3.87
N HIS A 215 -6.04 -11.21 3.72
CA HIS A 215 -6.49 -11.85 2.48
C HIS A 215 -7.92 -12.42 2.54
N ASP A 216 -8.45 -12.63 3.75
CA ASP A 216 -9.83 -13.07 3.99
C ASP A 216 -10.67 -11.93 4.60
N MET A 217 -10.59 -10.77 4.01
CA MET A 217 -11.29 -9.56 4.47
C MET A 217 -12.76 -9.66 4.14
N ARG A 218 -13.63 -9.59 5.16
CA ARG A 218 -15.08 -9.77 5.02
C ARG A 218 -15.85 -8.56 5.56
N PRO A 219 -17.02 -8.25 4.99
CA PRO A 219 -17.90 -7.23 5.56
C PRO A 219 -18.23 -7.55 7.02
N ALA A 220 -18.43 -6.52 7.86
CA ALA A 220 -18.78 -6.70 9.27
C ALA A 220 -20.13 -7.42 9.48
N THR A 221 -20.97 -7.51 8.44
CA THR A 221 -22.23 -8.24 8.44
C THR A 221 -22.08 -9.75 8.19
N ASP A 222 -20.92 -10.19 7.71
CA ASP A 222 -20.63 -11.60 7.51
C ASP A 222 -20.24 -12.24 8.85
N ALA A 223 -20.92 -13.31 9.23
CA ALA A 223 -20.66 -14.03 10.48
C ALA A 223 -19.23 -14.61 10.60
N LEU A 224 -18.53 -14.78 9.48
CA LEU A 224 -17.13 -15.22 9.45
C LEU A 224 -16.14 -14.05 9.55
N SER A 225 -16.61 -12.80 9.48
CA SER A 225 -15.75 -11.62 9.61
C SER A 225 -15.14 -11.54 11.01
N SER A 226 -13.85 -11.23 11.09
CA SER A 226 -13.15 -10.98 12.36
C SER A 226 -13.74 -9.78 13.14
N VAL A 227 -14.37 -8.84 12.44
CA VAL A 227 -15.01 -7.65 13.02
C VAL A 227 -16.54 -7.78 13.14
N HIS A 228 -17.10 -8.96 12.85
CA HIS A 228 -18.51 -9.23 13.13
C HIS A 228 -18.78 -9.11 14.64
N PRO A 229 -19.96 -8.61 15.09
CA PRO A 229 -20.28 -8.40 16.50
C PRO A 229 -20.02 -9.62 17.42
N THR A 230 -20.16 -10.84 16.91
CA THR A 230 -19.87 -12.08 17.67
C THR A 230 -18.37 -12.40 17.77
N ASN A 231 -17.53 -11.85 16.91
CA ASN A 231 -16.11 -12.19 16.79
C ASN A 231 -15.18 -11.07 17.27
N VAL A 232 -15.68 -9.83 17.31
CA VAL A 232 -14.87 -8.64 17.58
C VAL A 232 -14.16 -8.69 18.94
N VAL A 233 -14.77 -9.26 19.96
CA VAL A 233 -14.13 -9.44 21.29
C VAL A 233 -12.89 -10.31 21.18
N ALA A 234 -12.99 -11.44 20.45
CA ALA A 234 -11.85 -12.33 20.24
C ALA A 234 -10.76 -11.66 19.37
N THR A 235 -11.15 -10.79 18.46
CA THR A 235 -10.21 -10.01 17.66
C THR A 235 -9.44 -9.00 18.51
N CYS A 236 -10.13 -8.27 19.40
CA CYS A 236 -9.48 -7.36 20.36
C CYS A 236 -8.57 -8.13 21.33
N ALA A 237 -9.00 -9.31 21.78
CA ALA A 237 -8.29 -10.14 22.76
C ALA A 237 -6.92 -10.66 22.25
N LYS A 238 -6.63 -10.61 20.95
CA LYS A 238 -5.30 -10.93 20.40
C LYS A 238 -4.18 -10.08 21.00
N CYS A 239 -4.50 -8.84 21.39
CA CYS A 239 -3.55 -7.90 21.97
C CYS A 239 -4.02 -7.41 23.37
N HIS A 240 -5.31 -7.37 23.63
CA HIS A 240 -5.92 -6.90 24.87
C HIS A 240 -6.51 -8.09 25.65
N GLU A 241 -5.71 -8.70 26.53
CA GLU A 241 -6.06 -9.95 27.26
C GLU A 241 -7.41 -9.88 27.99
N ASP A 242 -7.77 -8.69 28.52
CA ASP A 242 -9.02 -8.45 29.25
C ASP A 242 -10.17 -7.91 28.37
N ALA A 243 -10.05 -8.02 27.04
CA ALA A 243 -11.08 -7.55 26.13
C ALA A 243 -12.43 -8.26 26.41
N ASN A 244 -13.49 -7.48 26.48
CA ASN A 244 -14.86 -7.95 26.73
C ASN A 244 -15.84 -7.15 25.85
N GLU A 245 -17.14 -7.49 25.95
CA GLU A 245 -18.18 -6.83 25.14
C GLU A 245 -18.23 -5.31 25.34
N SER A 246 -17.97 -4.81 26.54
CA SER A 246 -17.96 -3.37 26.81
C SER A 246 -16.76 -2.69 26.15
N PHE A 247 -15.60 -3.33 26.22
CA PHE A 247 -14.39 -2.86 25.53
C PHE A 247 -14.57 -2.85 24.00
N ALA A 248 -15.17 -3.88 23.43
CA ALA A 248 -15.40 -4.02 21.98
C ALA A 248 -16.49 -3.07 21.43
N ARG A 249 -17.22 -2.34 22.28
CA ARG A 249 -18.15 -1.28 21.86
C ARG A 249 -17.47 0.04 21.49
N TYR A 250 -16.15 0.12 21.59
CA TYR A 250 -15.42 1.29 21.15
C TYR A 250 -15.61 1.56 19.65
N TYR A 251 -15.86 2.82 19.30
CA TYR A 251 -16.03 3.25 17.90
C TYR A 251 -14.69 3.41 17.22
N VAL A 252 -14.17 2.33 16.65
CA VAL A 252 -12.84 2.37 15.95
C VAL A 252 -12.84 3.32 14.76
N HIS A 253 -13.97 3.47 14.07
CA HIS A 253 -14.19 4.41 12.98
C HIS A 253 -15.15 5.53 13.34
N GLY A 254 -15.14 5.93 14.63
CA GLY A 254 -15.97 7.03 15.10
C GLY A 254 -15.48 8.37 14.57
N ASP A 255 -16.37 9.11 13.92
CA ASP A 255 -16.10 10.45 13.41
C ASP A 255 -16.71 11.51 14.32
N PRO A 256 -15.90 12.23 15.12
CA PRO A 256 -16.39 13.27 16.00
C PRO A 256 -16.96 14.49 15.25
N MET A 257 -16.74 14.60 13.93
CA MET A 257 -17.34 15.65 13.11
C MET A 257 -18.70 15.26 12.56
N ASN A 258 -19.05 14.00 12.56
CA ASN A 258 -20.34 13.49 12.09
C ASN A 258 -21.37 13.43 13.23
N ARG A 259 -22.06 14.57 13.45
CA ARG A 259 -23.11 14.69 14.49
C ARG A 259 -24.28 13.69 14.30
N ALA A 260 -24.60 13.38 13.05
CA ALA A 260 -25.78 12.55 12.77
C ALA A 260 -25.57 11.10 13.18
N GLU A 261 -24.39 10.56 12.93
CA GLU A 261 -24.04 9.18 13.19
C GLU A 261 -23.44 8.99 14.60
N PHE A 262 -22.61 9.96 15.05
CA PHE A 262 -21.87 9.88 16.30
C PHE A 262 -22.15 11.07 17.25
N PRO A 263 -23.39 11.30 17.71
CA PRO A 263 -23.71 12.45 18.56
C PRO A 263 -22.98 12.41 19.91
N LEU A 264 -22.66 11.20 20.44
CA LEU A 264 -21.92 11.02 21.69
C LEU A 264 -20.42 11.35 21.56
N LEU A 265 -19.87 11.40 20.37
CA LEU A 265 -18.50 11.87 20.11
C LEU A 265 -18.50 13.37 19.77
N PHE A 266 -19.48 13.82 19.00
CA PHE A 266 -19.56 15.20 18.51
C PHE A 266 -19.66 16.23 19.64
N TRP A 267 -20.62 16.07 20.58
CA TRP A 267 -20.84 17.08 21.61
C TRP A 267 -19.67 17.24 22.59
N PRO A 268 -19.06 16.17 23.14
CA PRO A 268 -17.85 16.29 23.94
C PRO A 268 -16.70 16.97 23.16
N TRP A 269 -16.53 16.64 21.90
CA TRP A 269 -15.51 17.26 21.03
C TRP A 269 -15.74 18.76 20.89
N VAL A 270 -16.98 19.20 20.61
CA VAL A 270 -17.34 20.63 20.51
C VAL A 270 -17.06 21.36 21.82
N ILE A 271 -17.49 20.79 22.94
CA ILE A 271 -17.34 21.40 24.27
C ILE A 271 -15.85 21.57 24.62
N VAL A 272 -15.05 20.51 24.47
CA VAL A 272 -13.61 20.54 24.78
C VAL A 272 -12.87 21.50 23.86
N THR A 273 -13.17 21.47 22.56
CA THR A 273 -12.55 22.38 21.58
C THR A 273 -12.89 23.84 21.90
N ALA A 274 -14.16 24.15 22.16
CA ALA A 274 -14.58 25.51 22.53
C ALA A 274 -13.89 25.99 23.80
N TYR A 275 -13.75 25.13 24.82
CA TYR A 275 -13.04 25.45 26.06
C TYR A 275 -11.55 25.75 25.79
N VAL A 276 -10.86 24.88 25.04
CA VAL A 276 -9.42 25.07 24.74
C VAL A 276 -9.20 26.33 23.93
N VAL A 277 -9.99 26.56 22.87
CA VAL A 277 -9.91 27.79 22.05
C VAL A 277 -10.20 29.03 22.89
N GLY A 278 -11.24 29.00 23.74
CA GLY A 278 -11.60 30.09 24.62
C GLY A 278 -10.48 30.42 25.62
N ALA A 279 -9.87 29.41 26.23
CA ALA A 279 -8.74 29.60 27.15
C ALA A 279 -7.53 30.23 26.42
N LEU A 280 -7.17 29.69 25.25
CA LEU A 280 -6.06 30.23 24.44
C LEU A 280 -6.30 31.69 24.04
N LEU A 281 -7.51 32.05 23.62
CA LEU A 281 -7.87 33.43 23.30
C LEU A 281 -7.74 34.33 24.52
N LEU A 282 -8.27 33.90 25.68
CA LEU A 282 -8.17 34.67 26.93
C LEU A 282 -6.70 34.97 27.31
N PHE A 283 -5.85 33.93 27.28
CA PHE A 283 -4.44 34.08 27.62
C PHE A 283 -3.69 34.97 26.61
N ASN A 284 -4.00 34.85 25.31
CA ASN A 284 -3.38 35.67 24.27
C ASN A 284 -3.79 37.15 24.44
N VAL A 285 -5.07 37.43 24.66
CA VAL A 285 -5.56 38.78 24.94
C VAL A 285 -4.90 39.36 26.19
N HIS A 286 -4.87 38.61 27.29
CA HIS A 286 -4.20 39.02 28.53
C HIS A 286 -2.73 39.34 28.31
N THR A 287 -2.00 38.47 27.65
CA THR A 287 -0.58 38.65 27.32
C THR A 287 -0.37 39.88 26.43
N GLY A 288 -1.22 40.07 25.43
CA GLY A 288 -1.18 41.28 24.57
C GLY A 288 -1.39 42.56 25.33
N MET A 289 -2.38 42.62 26.26
CA MET A 289 -2.61 43.75 27.11
C MET A 289 -1.42 44.04 28.05
N TRP A 290 -0.83 42.99 28.62
CA TRP A 290 0.35 43.10 29.48
C TRP A 290 1.56 43.67 28.70
N LEU A 291 1.86 43.13 27.51
CA LEU A 291 2.93 43.59 26.63
C LEU A 291 2.71 45.06 26.23
N TRP A 292 1.50 45.42 25.84
CA TRP A 292 1.15 46.81 25.46
C TRP A 292 1.36 47.76 26.63
N ARG A 293 0.91 47.38 27.85
CA ARG A 293 1.13 48.20 29.06
C ARG A 293 2.63 48.40 29.32
N ASN A 294 3.43 47.36 29.29
CA ASN A 294 4.86 47.44 29.51
C ASN A 294 5.57 48.27 28.44
N ALA A 295 5.20 48.15 27.17
CA ALA A 295 5.74 48.98 26.10
C ALA A 295 5.42 50.45 26.33
N ARG A 296 4.19 50.80 26.76
CA ARG A 296 3.82 52.17 27.10
C ARG A 296 4.62 52.74 28.29
N HIS A 297 4.88 51.93 29.31
CA HIS A 297 5.74 52.35 30.43
C HIS A 297 7.17 52.62 29.96
N ALA A 298 7.78 51.71 29.21
CA ALA A 298 9.12 51.90 28.69
C ALA A 298 9.26 53.16 27.78
N ILE A 299 8.24 53.45 26.98
CA ILE A 299 8.22 54.68 26.15
C ILE A 299 8.13 55.95 27.03
N ARG A 300 7.34 55.94 28.11
CA ARG A 300 7.24 57.07 29.05
C ARG A 300 8.57 57.32 29.74
N GLU A 301 9.21 56.30 30.33
CA GLU A 301 10.52 56.41 30.97
C GLU A 301 11.59 56.97 30.04
N ARG A 302 11.63 56.51 28.78
CA ARG A 302 12.56 57.05 27.78
C ARG A 302 12.31 58.51 27.43
N ARG A 303 11.07 59.00 27.52
CA ARG A 303 10.75 60.42 27.29
C ARG A 303 11.17 61.29 28.47
N GLU A 304 10.98 60.79 29.70
CA GLU A 304 11.39 61.49 30.93
C GLU A 304 12.89 61.60 31.04
N LEU A 305 13.66 60.58 30.57
CA LEU A 305 15.13 60.60 30.55
C LEU A 305 15.72 61.54 29.45
N ARG A 306 14.90 62.04 28.52
CA ARG A 306 15.31 62.96 27.43
C ARG A 306 14.89 64.37 27.64
N SER A 307 14.07 64.67 28.64
CA SER A 307 13.68 66.03 29.08
C SER A 307 14.58 66.51 30.20
#